data_af785082df554b03571871bdc15afb56
#
_entry.id   af785082df554b03571871bdc15afb56
#
_cell.length_a   1.000
_cell.length_b   1.000
_cell.length_c   1.000
_cell.angle_alpha   90.00
_cell.angle_beta   90.00
_cell.angle_gamma   90.00
#
_symmetry.space_group_name_H-M   'P 1'
#
loop_
_entity.id
_entity.type
_entity.pdbx_description
1 polymer ?
#
loop_
_entity_poly.entity_id
_entity_poly.type
_entity_poly.pdbx_seq_one_letter_code
_entity_poly.pdbx_strand_id
1 'polypeptide(L)'
;MNEQSNEPSNAPSESRPQPLYVTLILDETGSMQECKGAAIAGFNQYVAALRQEAAETLVTLTLFNSRKTEVRYQATPVARVHELDVETYRPRDTTPLYDAIGRTLTAARLQVPAESRKLCVILTDGEENASRRYTRAQIYDMIKTYEDEGWTFLYLGANHDVWAAGEELGVAEHNRITFFKENVDHTFECLSEATATFRRRQKPPLDPPTPDA
;
A
#
# COMPACT_ATOMS: atom_id res chain seq x y z
N MET A 1 17.05 12.12 -61.38
CA MET A 1 17.36 11.17 -60.31
C MET A 1 17.25 11.98 -59.00
N ASN A 2 16.13 11.87 -58.33
CA ASN A 2 15.89 12.52 -57.05
C ASN A 2 15.88 11.43 -55.99
N GLU A 3 16.94 11.31 -55.22
CA GLU A 3 16.99 10.50 -54.01
C GLU A 3 16.28 11.23 -52.91
N GLN A 4 15.08 10.79 -52.56
CA GLN A 4 14.41 11.19 -51.33
C GLN A 4 15.01 10.37 -50.20
N SER A 5 15.82 11.01 -49.36
CA SER A 5 16.27 10.49 -48.09
C SER A 5 15.09 10.38 -47.13
N ASN A 6 14.70 9.16 -46.84
CA ASN A 6 13.66 8.81 -45.88
C ASN A 6 14.30 8.85 -44.47
N GLU A 7 14.20 9.98 -43.76
CA GLU A 7 14.57 10.06 -42.33
C GLU A 7 13.53 9.31 -41.50
N PRO A 8 13.92 8.40 -40.61
CA PRO A 8 13.00 7.78 -39.69
C PRO A 8 12.47 8.82 -38.69
N SER A 9 11.17 9.07 -38.73
CA SER A 9 10.44 9.87 -37.77
C SER A 9 10.64 9.30 -36.36
N ASN A 10 11.49 9.97 -35.55
CA ASN A 10 11.71 9.68 -34.15
C ASN A 10 10.57 10.34 -33.34
N ALA A 11 9.36 9.78 -33.43
CA ALA A 11 8.28 10.15 -32.54
C ALA A 11 8.66 9.68 -31.12
N PRO A 12 8.58 10.56 -30.08
CA PRO A 12 8.82 10.14 -28.73
C PRO A 12 7.82 9.03 -28.37
N SER A 13 8.32 7.86 -28.00
CA SER A 13 7.49 6.77 -27.51
C SER A 13 6.77 7.31 -26.26
N GLU A 14 5.47 7.52 -26.35
CA GLU A 14 4.64 7.78 -25.18
C GLU A 14 4.87 6.63 -24.19
N SER A 15 5.63 6.90 -23.14
CA SER A 15 5.91 5.92 -22.10
C SER A 15 4.57 5.54 -21.45
N ARG A 16 4.17 4.28 -21.61
CA ARG A 16 2.98 3.77 -20.93
C ARG A 16 3.08 4.08 -19.45
N PRO A 17 2.02 4.60 -18.83
CA PRO A 17 2.03 4.88 -17.40
C PRO A 17 2.43 3.61 -16.61
N GLN A 18 3.38 3.75 -15.70
CA GLN A 18 3.86 2.61 -14.89
C GLN A 18 2.70 2.04 -14.06
N PRO A 19 2.57 0.71 -13.98
CA PRO A 19 1.55 0.09 -13.16
C PRO A 19 1.77 0.43 -11.68
N LEU A 20 0.67 0.63 -10.95
CA LEU A 20 0.67 0.87 -9.52
C LEU A 20 0.38 -0.45 -8.78
N TYR A 21 1.29 -0.84 -7.90
CA TYR A 21 1.08 -1.93 -6.96
C TYR A 21 0.68 -1.36 -5.60
N VAL A 22 -0.54 -1.65 -5.16
CA VAL A 22 -1.07 -1.29 -3.85
C VAL A 22 -1.10 -2.53 -2.97
N THR A 23 -0.32 -2.51 -1.89
CA THR A 23 -0.33 -3.56 -0.86
C THR A 23 -1.09 -3.02 0.35
N LEU A 24 -2.23 -3.61 0.66
CA LEU A 24 -3.07 -3.27 1.81
C LEU A 24 -2.88 -4.32 2.91
N ILE A 25 -2.48 -3.89 4.09
CA ILE A 25 -2.42 -4.71 5.32
C ILE A 25 -3.51 -4.16 6.22
N LEU A 26 -4.65 -4.85 6.26
CA LEU A 26 -5.85 -4.44 6.96
C LEU A 26 -6.04 -5.29 8.21
N ASP A 27 -6.09 -4.62 9.33
CA ASP A 27 -6.35 -5.22 10.63
C ASP A 27 -7.76 -5.84 10.69
N GLU A 28 -7.82 -7.10 11.12
CA GLU A 28 -9.05 -7.86 11.38
C GLU A 28 -9.06 -8.35 12.84
N THR A 29 -8.50 -7.56 13.76
CA THR A 29 -8.46 -7.89 15.20
C THR A 29 -9.71 -7.41 15.94
N GLY A 30 -9.87 -7.85 17.20
CA GLY A 30 -11.11 -7.62 17.95
C GLY A 30 -11.48 -6.16 18.13
N SER A 31 -10.50 -5.27 18.25
CA SER A 31 -10.69 -3.82 18.41
C SER A 31 -11.38 -3.18 17.19
N MET A 32 -11.13 -3.70 15.98
CA MET A 32 -11.80 -3.25 14.76
C MET A 32 -13.30 -3.56 14.71
N GLN A 33 -13.85 -4.31 15.68
CA GLN A 33 -15.28 -4.62 15.71
C GLN A 33 -16.15 -3.37 15.83
N GLU A 34 -15.69 -2.35 16.55
CA GLU A 34 -16.41 -1.08 16.75
C GLU A 34 -16.57 -0.29 15.46
N CYS A 35 -15.59 -0.37 14.55
CA CYS A 35 -15.61 0.33 13.25
C CYS A 35 -15.77 -0.61 12.04
N LYS A 36 -16.20 -1.87 12.26
CA LYS A 36 -16.32 -2.89 11.21
C LYS A 36 -17.05 -2.40 9.96
N GLY A 37 -18.23 -1.80 10.14
CA GLY A 37 -19.05 -1.31 9.02
C GLY A 37 -18.35 -0.22 8.22
N ALA A 38 -17.72 0.73 8.91
CA ALA A 38 -16.98 1.83 8.28
C ALA A 38 -15.70 1.31 7.57
N ALA A 39 -15.01 0.33 8.15
CA ALA A 39 -13.85 -0.29 7.50
C ALA A 39 -14.23 -1.02 6.21
N ILE A 40 -15.35 -1.75 6.19
CA ILE A 40 -15.90 -2.40 4.99
C ILE A 40 -16.26 -1.34 3.93
N ALA A 41 -17.05 -0.33 4.30
CA ALA A 41 -17.49 0.71 3.38
C ALA A 41 -16.30 1.48 2.79
N GLY A 42 -15.36 1.88 3.63
CA GLY A 42 -14.17 2.61 3.21
C GLY A 42 -13.25 1.80 2.30
N PHE A 43 -13.00 0.53 2.60
CA PHE A 43 -12.25 -0.35 1.71
C PHE A 43 -12.93 -0.47 0.34
N ASN A 44 -14.24 -0.68 0.30
CA ASN A 44 -14.99 -0.83 -0.94
C ASN A 44 -14.96 0.46 -1.78
N GLN A 45 -15.11 1.61 -1.13
CA GLN A 45 -14.99 2.91 -1.76
C GLN A 45 -13.58 3.15 -2.33
N TYR A 46 -12.54 2.80 -1.58
CA TYR A 46 -11.15 2.88 -2.04
C TYR A 46 -10.89 2.02 -3.27
N VAL A 47 -11.32 0.76 -3.25
CA VAL A 47 -11.22 -0.14 -4.40
C VAL A 47 -11.98 0.40 -5.61
N ALA A 48 -13.18 0.97 -5.40
CA ALA A 48 -13.96 1.61 -6.46
C ALA A 48 -13.21 2.81 -7.07
N ALA A 49 -12.58 3.65 -6.25
CA ALA A 49 -11.75 4.77 -6.71
C ALA A 49 -10.54 4.30 -7.52
N LEU A 50 -9.85 3.25 -7.06
CA LEU A 50 -8.73 2.67 -7.80
C LEU A 50 -9.13 2.12 -9.18
N ARG A 51 -10.35 1.59 -9.33
CA ARG A 51 -10.87 1.08 -10.61
C ARG A 51 -11.15 2.17 -11.64
N GLN A 52 -11.43 3.39 -11.19
CA GLN A 52 -11.73 4.51 -12.10
C GLN A 52 -10.47 5.14 -12.71
N GLU A 53 -9.31 4.80 -12.19
CA GLU A 53 -8.05 5.33 -12.67
C GLU A 53 -7.63 4.67 -13.99
N ALA A 54 -7.12 5.47 -14.93
CA ALA A 54 -6.74 5.01 -16.27
C ALA A 54 -5.51 4.08 -16.29
N ALA A 55 -4.64 4.18 -15.27
CA ALA A 55 -3.44 3.35 -15.21
C ALA A 55 -3.72 2.01 -14.53
N GLU A 56 -3.04 0.96 -14.99
CA GLU A 56 -3.14 -0.38 -14.42
C GLU A 56 -2.82 -0.36 -12.92
N THR A 57 -3.72 -0.92 -12.11
CA THR A 57 -3.54 -1.07 -10.67
C THR A 57 -3.67 -2.52 -10.25
N LEU A 58 -2.66 -3.02 -9.54
CA LEU A 58 -2.65 -4.35 -8.95
C LEU A 58 -2.73 -4.24 -7.44
N VAL A 59 -3.55 -5.06 -6.82
CA VAL A 59 -3.83 -5.04 -5.39
C VAL A 59 -3.37 -6.32 -4.73
N THR A 60 -2.65 -6.19 -3.64
CA THR A 60 -2.43 -7.25 -2.65
C THR A 60 -3.22 -6.85 -1.40
N LEU A 61 -4.10 -7.71 -0.91
CA LEU A 61 -4.83 -7.52 0.34
C LEU A 61 -4.48 -8.61 1.33
N THR A 62 -3.97 -8.21 2.47
CA THR A 62 -3.75 -9.08 3.64
C THR A 62 -4.71 -8.68 4.76
N LEU A 63 -5.51 -9.63 5.23
CA LEU A 63 -6.29 -9.53 6.47
C LEU A 63 -5.56 -10.29 7.57
N PHE A 64 -5.44 -9.70 8.75
CA PHE A 64 -4.68 -10.35 9.83
C PHE A 64 -5.34 -10.24 11.20
N ASN A 65 -5.21 -11.32 11.97
CA ASN A 65 -5.41 -11.41 13.41
C ASN A 65 -4.53 -12.56 13.94
N SER A 66 -4.56 -12.85 15.25
CA SER A 66 -3.68 -13.87 15.83
C SER A 66 -3.97 -15.32 15.40
N ARG A 67 -5.10 -15.58 14.75
CA ARG A 67 -5.41 -16.89 14.17
C ARG A 67 -4.90 -17.05 12.76
N LYS A 68 -4.90 -15.96 11.97
CA LYS A 68 -4.53 -16.01 10.56
C LYS A 68 -3.88 -14.70 10.10
N THR A 69 -2.96 -14.85 9.17
CA THR A 69 -2.54 -13.80 8.24
C THR A 69 -2.93 -14.30 6.85
N GLU A 70 -4.01 -13.81 6.31
CA GLU A 70 -4.59 -14.25 5.04
C GLU A 70 -4.26 -13.26 3.94
N VAL A 71 -3.44 -13.66 2.97
CA VAL A 71 -3.28 -12.92 1.71
C VAL A 71 -4.46 -13.28 0.82
N ARG A 72 -5.48 -12.43 0.81
CA ARG A 72 -6.73 -12.65 0.07
C ARG A 72 -6.58 -12.38 -1.42
N TYR A 73 -5.81 -11.35 -1.76
CA TYR A 73 -5.44 -11.00 -3.12
C TYR A 73 -3.93 -10.81 -3.18
N GLN A 74 -3.29 -11.26 -4.24
CA GLN A 74 -1.86 -11.13 -4.44
C GLN A 74 -1.60 -10.60 -5.85
N ALA A 75 -1.09 -9.36 -5.95
CA ALA A 75 -0.85 -8.67 -7.21
C ALA A 75 -2.01 -8.85 -8.22
N THR A 76 -3.25 -8.76 -7.73
CA THR A 76 -4.46 -9.02 -8.50
C THR A 76 -4.92 -7.73 -9.18
N PRO A 77 -5.25 -7.73 -10.48
CA PRO A 77 -5.85 -6.56 -11.13
C PRO A 77 -7.06 -6.05 -10.35
N VAL A 78 -7.10 -4.74 -10.08
CA VAL A 78 -8.13 -4.13 -9.23
C VAL A 78 -9.57 -4.44 -9.70
N ALA A 79 -9.75 -4.63 -11.00
CA ALA A 79 -11.04 -5.04 -11.57
C ALA A 79 -11.55 -6.41 -11.06
N ARG A 80 -10.65 -7.26 -10.56
CA ARG A 80 -10.95 -8.60 -10.02
C ARG A 80 -10.99 -8.65 -8.48
N VAL A 81 -10.73 -7.54 -7.81
CA VAL A 81 -10.83 -7.44 -6.35
C VAL A 81 -12.30 -7.30 -5.98
N HIS A 82 -12.85 -8.24 -5.20
CA HIS A 82 -14.23 -8.16 -4.73
C HIS A 82 -14.33 -7.26 -3.50
N GLU A 83 -15.50 -6.73 -3.29
CA GLU A 83 -15.85 -5.96 -2.11
C GLU A 83 -15.77 -6.84 -0.84
N LEU A 84 -15.46 -6.18 0.28
CA LEU A 84 -15.61 -6.80 1.59
C LEU A 84 -17.06 -6.65 2.05
N ASP A 85 -17.51 -7.63 2.84
CA ASP A 85 -18.79 -7.66 3.50
C ASP A 85 -18.69 -8.21 4.93
N VAL A 86 -19.80 -8.32 5.64
CA VAL A 86 -19.83 -8.77 7.03
C VAL A 86 -19.39 -10.23 7.20
N GLU A 87 -19.42 -11.03 6.12
CA GLU A 87 -19.00 -12.43 6.10
C GLU A 87 -17.52 -12.59 5.76
N THR A 88 -16.97 -11.67 5.00
CA THR A 88 -15.60 -11.72 4.50
C THR A 88 -14.62 -10.89 5.34
N TYR A 89 -15.11 -9.97 6.17
CA TYR A 89 -14.33 -9.21 7.15
C TYR A 89 -14.91 -9.42 8.55
N ARG A 90 -14.20 -10.18 9.39
CA ARG A 90 -14.69 -10.64 10.70
C ARG A 90 -13.70 -10.32 11.81
N PRO A 91 -13.71 -9.09 12.32
CA PRO A 91 -12.82 -8.67 13.40
C PRO A 91 -12.92 -9.57 14.63
N ARG A 92 -11.76 -10.06 15.11
CA ARG A 92 -11.63 -10.89 16.30
C ARG A 92 -10.17 -11.10 16.73
N ASP A 93 -9.96 -11.55 17.94
CA ASP A 93 -8.67 -11.95 18.49
C ASP A 93 -7.66 -10.79 18.63
N THR A 94 -6.37 -11.09 18.78
CA THR A 94 -5.29 -10.16 19.09
C THR A 94 -4.47 -9.75 17.86
N THR A 95 -3.53 -8.79 18.03
CA THR A 95 -2.89 -8.03 16.95
C THR A 95 -1.44 -8.42 16.72
N PRO A 96 -1.11 -9.40 15.86
CA PRO A 96 0.25 -9.72 15.44
C PRO A 96 0.70 -8.83 14.26
N LEU A 97 0.80 -7.53 14.49
CA LEU A 97 1.05 -6.51 13.46
C LEU A 97 2.39 -6.72 12.75
N TYR A 98 3.47 -6.97 13.52
CA TYR A 98 4.79 -7.16 12.93
C TYR A 98 4.85 -8.42 12.06
N ASP A 99 4.21 -9.51 12.50
CA ASP A 99 4.13 -10.73 11.71
C ASP A 99 3.34 -10.52 10.42
N ALA A 100 2.26 -9.74 10.46
CA ALA A 100 1.45 -9.42 9.30
C ALA A 100 2.24 -8.57 8.28
N ILE A 101 2.92 -7.51 8.75
CA ILE A 101 3.76 -6.65 7.91
C ILE A 101 4.88 -7.48 7.28
N GLY A 102 5.68 -8.17 8.08
CA GLY A 102 6.85 -8.91 7.61
C GLY A 102 6.51 -9.98 6.57
N ARG A 103 5.44 -10.75 6.82
CA ARG A 103 4.96 -11.79 5.87
C ARG A 103 4.43 -11.19 4.57
N THR A 104 3.63 -10.13 4.68
CA THR A 104 3.04 -9.49 3.50
C THR A 104 4.10 -8.86 2.63
N LEU A 105 5.03 -8.09 3.21
CA LEU A 105 6.09 -7.44 2.46
C LEU A 105 7.04 -8.45 1.80
N THR A 106 7.42 -9.52 2.51
CA THR A 106 8.25 -10.59 1.94
C THR A 106 7.57 -11.23 0.73
N ALA A 107 6.27 -11.51 0.81
CA ALA A 107 5.52 -12.08 -0.30
C ALA A 107 5.34 -11.08 -1.46
N ALA A 108 5.01 -9.81 -1.15
CA ALA A 108 4.78 -8.77 -2.15
C ALA A 108 6.06 -8.48 -2.96
N ARG A 109 7.24 -8.41 -2.32
CA ARG A 109 8.52 -8.14 -2.98
C ARG A 109 8.82 -9.11 -4.13
N LEU A 110 8.41 -10.37 -3.99
CA LEU A 110 8.63 -11.39 -5.01
C LEU A 110 7.74 -11.22 -6.25
N GLN A 111 6.66 -10.44 -6.15
CA GLN A 111 5.64 -10.29 -7.18
C GLN A 111 5.70 -8.92 -7.86
N VAL A 112 6.34 -7.94 -7.22
CA VAL A 112 6.31 -6.55 -7.69
C VAL A 112 7.58 -6.24 -8.48
N PRO A 113 7.47 -5.90 -9.78
CA PRO A 113 8.63 -5.53 -10.60
C PRO A 113 9.35 -4.29 -10.04
N ALA A 114 10.68 -4.25 -10.20
CA ALA A 114 11.50 -3.16 -9.68
C ALA A 114 11.05 -1.77 -10.15
N GLU A 115 10.71 -1.66 -11.42
CA GLU A 115 10.33 -0.39 -12.08
C GLU A 115 8.88 0.06 -11.80
N SER A 116 8.11 -0.71 -11.01
CA SER A 116 6.73 -0.37 -10.69
C SER A 116 6.64 0.71 -9.61
N ARG A 117 5.51 1.42 -9.57
CA ARG A 117 5.13 2.23 -8.41
C ARG A 117 4.59 1.34 -7.32
N LYS A 118 5.07 1.52 -6.10
CA LYS A 118 4.82 0.62 -4.98
C LYS A 118 4.30 1.41 -3.78
N LEU A 119 3.07 1.14 -3.40
CA LEU A 119 2.42 1.74 -2.24
C LEU A 119 2.02 0.64 -1.27
N CYS A 120 2.49 0.71 -0.04
CA CYS A 120 2.06 -0.15 1.05
C CYS A 120 1.26 0.67 2.06
N VAL A 121 0.05 0.22 2.35
CA VAL A 121 -0.88 0.84 3.30
C VAL A 121 -1.08 -0.12 4.46
N ILE A 122 -0.79 0.33 5.66
CA ILE A 122 -1.00 -0.40 6.90
C ILE A 122 -2.13 0.30 7.64
N LEU A 123 -3.26 -0.40 7.86
CA LEU A 123 -4.40 0.10 8.61
C LEU A 123 -4.63 -0.77 9.84
N THR A 124 -4.53 -0.17 11.02
CA THR A 124 -4.74 -0.84 12.31
C THR A 124 -5.28 0.14 13.35
N ASP A 125 -6.14 -0.33 14.24
CA ASP A 125 -6.61 0.42 15.41
C ASP A 125 -6.02 -0.11 16.71
N GLY A 126 -5.17 -1.16 16.63
CA GLY A 126 -4.62 -1.87 17.76
C GLY A 126 -3.11 -1.77 17.89
N GLU A 127 -2.66 -1.84 19.14
CA GLU A 127 -1.24 -2.01 19.43
C GLU A 127 -0.79 -3.44 19.14
N GLU A 128 0.48 -3.57 18.69
CA GLU A 128 1.17 -4.85 18.57
C GLU A 128 1.17 -5.61 19.91
N ASN A 129 0.64 -6.82 19.94
CA ASN A 129 0.58 -7.61 21.16
C ASN A 129 0.68 -9.14 20.98
N ALA A 130 0.86 -9.63 19.76
CA ALA A 130 0.78 -11.06 19.48
C ALA A 130 1.82 -11.60 18.47
N SER A 131 2.70 -10.77 17.93
CA SER A 131 3.74 -11.22 16.98
C SER A 131 4.77 -12.15 17.63
N ARG A 132 5.23 -13.13 16.85
CA ARG A 132 6.19 -14.16 17.29
C ARG A 132 7.36 -14.38 16.35
N ARG A 133 7.25 -13.91 15.11
CA ARG A 133 8.24 -14.15 14.05
C ARG A 133 9.09 -12.94 13.76
N TYR A 134 8.47 -11.76 13.81
CA TYR A 134 9.14 -10.51 13.53
C TYR A 134 9.13 -9.62 14.76
N THR A 135 10.25 -8.98 15.01
CA THR A 135 10.38 -7.92 16.02
C THR A 135 10.18 -6.55 15.41
N ARG A 136 9.90 -5.54 16.22
CA ARG A 136 9.83 -4.15 15.81
C ARG A 136 11.07 -3.71 15.01
N ALA A 137 12.27 -4.01 15.51
CA ALA A 137 13.52 -3.63 14.86
C ALA A 137 13.63 -4.24 13.45
N GLN A 138 13.25 -5.51 13.30
CA GLN A 138 13.26 -6.17 11.97
C GLN A 138 12.26 -5.52 11.01
N ILE A 139 11.08 -5.10 11.47
CA ILE A 139 10.10 -4.41 10.62
C ILE A 139 10.60 -3.02 10.27
N TYR A 140 11.20 -2.29 11.22
CA TYR A 140 11.81 -1.00 10.96
C TYR A 140 12.86 -1.09 9.85
N ASP A 141 13.82 -1.99 9.98
CA ASP A 141 14.87 -2.21 8.99
C ASP A 141 14.31 -2.64 7.62
N MET A 142 13.27 -3.48 7.64
CA MET A 142 12.58 -3.92 6.42
C MET A 142 11.89 -2.74 5.72
N ILE A 143 11.19 -1.88 6.43
CA ILE A 143 10.53 -0.70 5.86
C ILE A 143 11.59 0.23 5.24
N LYS A 144 12.69 0.51 5.95
CA LYS A 144 13.78 1.33 5.41
C LYS A 144 14.39 0.75 4.14
N THR A 145 14.69 -0.54 4.14
CA THR A 145 15.20 -1.23 2.96
C THR A 145 14.24 -1.11 1.77
N TYR A 146 12.94 -1.25 2.01
CA TYR A 146 11.94 -1.17 0.95
C TYR A 146 11.71 0.27 0.47
N GLU A 147 11.80 1.27 1.36
CA GLU A 147 11.80 2.69 0.96
C GLU A 147 12.96 2.98 -0.01
N ASP A 148 14.16 2.47 0.27
CA ASP A 148 15.32 2.56 -0.63
C ASP A 148 15.10 1.86 -1.97
N GLU A 149 14.26 0.80 -1.99
CA GLU A 149 13.81 0.12 -3.21
C GLU A 149 12.64 0.82 -3.93
N GLY A 150 12.25 2.00 -3.47
CA GLY A 150 11.21 2.84 -4.06
C GLY A 150 9.78 2.50 -3.63
N TRP A 151 9.61 1.81 -2.51
CA TRP A 151 8.30 1.66 -1.87
C TRP A 151 7.92 2.94 -1.12
N THR A 152 6.65 3.24 -1.08
CA THR A 152 6.08 4.26 -0.20
C THR A 152 5.17 3.57 0.81
N PHE A 153 5.32 3.91 2.08
CA PHE A 153 4.51 3.39 3.16
C PHE A 153 3.57 4.46 3.66
N LEU A 154 2.29 4.10 3.85
CA LEU A 154 1.29 4.89 4.57
C LEU A 154 0.86 4.09 5.80
N TYR A 155 0.90 4.71 6.96
CA TYR A 155 0.43 4.14 8.21
C TYR A 155 -0.83 4.87 8.66
N LEU A 156 -1.93 4.14 8.71
CA LEU A 156 -3.23 4.62 9.15
C LEU A 156 -3.57 3.93 10.46
N GLY A 157 -3.60 4.68 11.53
CA GLY A 157 -3.87 4.12 12.83
C GLY A 157 -4.88 4.90 13.62
N ALA A 158 -5.57 4.25 14.57
CA ALA A 158 -6.55 4.89 15.44
C ALA A 158 -5.86 5.56 16.63
N ASN A 159 -6.37 6.75 17.02
CA ASN A 159 -5.97 7.49 18.21
C ASN A 159 -4.57 8.15 18.20
N HIS A 160 -4.24 8.82 19.31
CA HIS A 160 -3.01 9.62 19.45
C HIS A 160 -1.70 8.83 19.44
N ASP A 161 -1.75 7.53 19.72
CA ASP A 161 -0.55 6.65 19.77
C ASP A 161 -0.03 6.24 18.38
N VAL A 162 -0.78 6.56 17.34
CA VAL A 162 -0.44 6.27 15.93
C VAL A 162 0.88 6.89 15.49
N TRP A 163 1.14 8.11 15.97
CA TRP A 163 2.38 8.79 15.66
C TRP A 163 3.58 8.03 16.20
N ALA A 164 3.49 7.60 17.46
CA ALA A 164 4.54 6.80 18.09
C ALA A 164 4.69 5.45 17.40
N ALA A 165 3.61 4.73 17.13
CA ALA A 165 3.65 3.44 16.48
C ALA A 165 4.20 3.52 15.04
N GLY A 166 3.77 4.48 14.25
CA GLY A 166 4.29 4.71 12.91
C GLY A 166 5.76 5.13 12.89
N GLU A 167 6.20 5.94 13.87
CA GLU A 167 7.60 6.32 14.06
C GLU A 167 8.45 5.11 14.43
N GLU A 168 7.98 4.31 15.37
CA GLU A 168 8.63 3.08 15.80
C GLU A 168 8.81 2.07 14.68
N LEU A 169 7.93 2.09 13.68
CA LEU A 169 8.02 1.31 12.46
C LEU A 169 8.87 1.98 11.36
N GLY A 170 9.33 3.21 11.59
CA GLY A 170 10.16 3.94 10.63
C GLY A 170 9.40 4.61 9.50
N VAL A 171 8.06 4.65 9.54
CA VAL A 171 7.26 5.35 8.52
C VAL A 171 7.45 6.87 8.67
N ALA A 172 7.69 7.56 7.57
CA ALA A 172 7.92 9.01 7.57
C ALA A 172 6.69 9.77 8.11
N GLU A 173 6.91 10.87 8.82
CA GLU A 173 5.87 11.66 9.49
C GLU A 173 4.70 12.02 8.57
N HIS A 174 5.00 12.54 7.38
CA HIS A 174 3.99 12.95 6.40
C HIS A 174 3.19 11.80 5.76
N ASN A 175 3.57 10.56 6.07
CA ASN A 175 2.91 9.33 5.64
C ASN A 175 2.15 8.63 6.79
N ARG A 176 2.01 9.28 7.93
CA ARG A 176 1.24 8.79 9.07
C ARG A 176 -0.08 9.53 9.13
N ILE A 177 -1.18 8.80 9.11
CA ILE A 177 -2.54 9.35 9.11
C ILE A 177 -3.26 8.82 10.35
N THR A 178 -3.69 9.73 11.21
CA THR A 178 -4.55 9.36 12.33
C THR A 178 -5.99 9.23 11.84
N PHE A 179 -6.66 8.16 12.20
CA PHE A 179 -8.09 8.05 12.00
C PHE A 179 -8.84 7.92 13.33
N PHE A 180 -10.10 8.27 13.32
CA PHE A 180 -11.02 8.05 14.43
C PHE A 180 -12.00 6.96 14.01
N LYS A 181 -12.32 6.05 14.92
CA LYS A 181 -13.23 4.92 14.64
C LYS A 181 -14.62 5.36 14.16
N GLU A 182 -15.03 6.57 14.56
CA GLU A 182 -16.28 7.20 14.13
C GLU A 182 -16.24 7.70 12.68
N ASN A 183 -15.05 7.89 12.10
CA ASN A 183 -14.83 8.50 10.79
C ASN A 183 -13.86 7.69 9.91
N VAL A 184 -13.91 6.36 9.98
CA VAL A 184 -13.01 5.48 9.19
C VAL A 184 -13.23 5.64 7.68
N ASP A 185 -14.46 5.91 7.25
CA ASP A 185 -14.82 6.23 5.87
C ASP A 185 -14.04 7.45 5.35
N HIS A 186 -13.96 8.54 6.12
CA HIS A 186 -13.15 9.72 5.77
C HIS A 186 -11.66 9.37 5.67
N THR A 187 -11.17 8.41 6.44
CA THR A 187 -9.78 7.93 6.34
C THR A 187 -9.49 7.31 4.99
N PHE A 188 -10.41 6.54 4.45
CA PHE A 188 -10.27 5.96 3.11
C PHE A 188 -10.42 7.00 2.00
N GLU A 189 -11.15 8.09 2.21
CA GLU A 189 -11.16 9.25 1.32
C GLU A 189 -9.77 9.90 1.28
N CYS A 190 -9.18 10.19 2.43
CA CYS A 190 -7.80 10.70 2.53
C CYS A 190 -6.79 9.74 1.88
N LEU A 191 -6.95 8.43 2.07
CA LEU A 191 -6.12 7.42 1.42
C LEU A 191 -6.26 7.46 -0.11
N SER A 192 -7.48 7.64 -0.62
CA SER A 192 -7.73 7.76 -2.06
C SER A 192 -7.03 8.98 -2.65
N GLU A 193 -7.11 10.13 -1.98
CA GLU A 193 -6.43 11.37 -2.38
C GLU A 193 -4.90 11.23 -2.31
N ALA A 194 -4.37 10.62 -1.24
CA ALA A 194 -2.94 10.36 -1.08
C ALA A 194 -2.43 9.44 -2.20
N THR A 195 -3.18 8.38 -2.54
CA THR A 195 -2.87 7.45 -3.62
C THR A 195 -2.89 8.14 -4.98
N ALA A 196 -3.90 8.97 -5.26
CA ALA A 196 -3.98 9.74 -6.50
C ALA A 196 -2.82 10.75 -6.61
N THR A 197 -2.43 11.37 -5.50
CA THR A 197 -1.26 12.27 -5.45
C THR A 197 0.04 11.52 -5.66
N PHE A 198 0.21 10.36 -5.01
CA PHE A 198 1.35 9.47 -5.22
C PHE A 198 1.45 9.05 -6.68
N ARG A 199 0.35 8.72 -7.32
CA ARG A 199 0.29 8.34 -8.74
C ARG A 199 0.71 9.48 -9.67
N ARG A 200 0.36 10.73 -9.36
CA ARG A 200 0.70 11.91 -10.17
C ARG A 200 2.16 12.37 -10.02
N ARG A 201 2.80 12.09 -8.88
CA ARG A 201 4.21 12.41 -8.68
C ARG A 201 5.05 11.57 -9.63
N GLN A 202 5.53 12.16 -10.73
CA GLN A 202 6.53 11.53 -11.58
C GLN A 202 7.80 11.34 -10.76
N LYS A 203 8.39 10.14 -10.80
CA LYS A 203 9.77 9.96 -10.35
C LYS A 203 10.62 10.88 -11.25
N PRO A 204 11.47 11.77 -10.70
CA PRO A 204 12.37 12.54 -11.55
C PRO A 204 13.18 11.54 -12.40
N PRO A 205 13.45 11.85 -13.68
CA PRO A 205 14.32 11.00 -14.49
C PRO A 205 15.63 10.82 -13.72
N LEU A 206 16.11 9.58 -13.65
CA LEU A 206 17.45 9.31 -13.16
C LEU A 206 18.38 10.10 -14.09
N ASP A 207 19.12 11.06 -13.53
CA ASP A 207 20.15 11.74 -14.30
C ASP A 207 21.08 10.67 -14.91
N PRO A 208 21.37 10.72 -16.22
CA PRO A 208 22.31 9.79 -16.81
C PRO A 208 23.65 9.92 -16.06
N PRO A 209 24.37 8.81 -15.87
CA PRO A 209 25.68 8.89 -15.25
C PRO A 209 26.53 9.90 -16.00
N THR A 210 27.02 10.90 -15.29
CA THR A 210 28.00 11.86 -15.84
C THR A 210 29.18 11.05 -16.39
N PRO A 211 29.54 11.18 -17.66
CA PRO A 211 30.74 10.52 -18.15
C PRO A 211 31.93 11.14 -17.37
N ASP A 212 32.72 10.25 -16.78
CA ASP A 212 33.93 10.59 -16.07
C ASP A 212 34.80 11.54 -16.88
N ALA A 213 35.20 12.67 -16.22
CA ALA A 213 36.18 13.61 -16.73
C ALA A 213 37.62 13.12 -16.42
#